data_c0d85e67ea4aae4ce7205f1d93e764d0
#
_entry.id   c0d85e67ea4aae4ce7205f1d93e764d0
#
_cell.length_a   1.000
_cell.length_b   1.000
_cell.length_c   1.000
_cell.angle_alpha   90.00
_cell.angle_beta   90.00
_cell.angle_gamma   90.00
#
_symmetry.space_group_name_H-M   'P 1'
#
loop_
_entity.id
_entity.type
_entity.pdbx_description
1 polymer ?
#
loop_
_entity_poly.entity_id
_entity_poly.type
_entity_poly.pdbx_seq_one_letter_code
_entity_poly.pdbx_strand_id
1 'polypeptide(L)'
;LICDGFHINPAVLRITFRILGEDRTVVVSDSMRAAGQPDGDYDLGGQMVQVRGGHALLPDGTIAGSTTNLHEELKNLISFGIPFRQAVKSVTINPAREAGAADRVGSLAPGKLADAVVLDAATYDIRFVLMNGSVVYRA
;
A
#
# COMPACT_ATOMS: atom_id res chain seq x y z
N LEU A 1 1.00 -8.78 2.04
CA LEU A 1 0.55 -8.34 3.36
C LEU A 1 -0.26 -7.08 3.23
N ILE A 2 -1.35 -6.95 4.04
CA ILE A 2 -2.08 -5.70 4.25
C ILE A 2 -1.49 -5.07 5.52
N CYS A 3 -0.99 -3.85 5.42
CA CYS A 3 -0.16 -3.22 6.46
C CYS A 3 -0.84 -2.00 7.12
N ASP A 4 -2.15 -2.02 7.21
CA ASP A 4 -2.97 -0.96 7.80
C ASP A 4 -2.96 -0.94 9.34
N GLY A 5 -2.35 -1.94 9.97
CA GLY A 5 -2.31 -2.09 11.44
C GLY A 5 -3.61 -2.69 12.04
N PHE A 6 -4.64 -2.89 11.22
CA PHE A 6 -5.91 -3.51 11.57
C PHE A 6 -5.95 -4.99 11.19
N HIS A 7 -5.61 -5.34 9.94
CA HIS A 7 -5.51 -6.73 9.49
C HIS A 7 -4.36 -7.46 10.17
N ILE A 8 -3.20 -6.80 10.29
CA ILE A 8 -2.00 -7.39 10.89
C ILE A 8 -1.46 -6.43 11.94
N ASN A 9 -1.31 -6.92 13.17
CA ASN A 9 -0.74 -6.12 14.25
C ASN A 9 0.67 -5.60 13.88
N PRO A 10 0.99 -4.32 14.16
CA PRO A 10 2.30 -3.75 13.85
C PRO A 10 3.51 -4.52 14.42
N ALA A 11 3.36 -5.18 15.57
CA ALA A 11 4.43 -6.02 16.11
C ALA A 11 4.71 -7.24 15.23
N VAL A 12 3.65 -7.86 14.68
CA VAL A 12 3.78 -8.99 13.74
C VAL A 12 4.40 -8.52 12.43
N LEU A 13 4.01 -7.35 11.91
CA LEU A 13 4.63 -6.76 10.73
C LEU A 13 6.14 -6.56 10.93
N ARG A 14 6.57 -5.98 12.05
CA ARG A 14 8.00 -5.80 12.37
C ARG A 14 8.76 -7.12 12.38
N ILE A 15 8.20 -8.16 13.00
CA ILE A 15 8.82 -9.49 13.04
C ILE A 15 8.91 -10.06 11.63
N THR A 16 7.85 -9.99 10.85
CA THR A 16 7.79 -10.50 9.46
C THR A 16 8.84 -9.83 8.58
N PHE A 17 8.91 -8.49 8.58
CA PHE A 17 9.91 -7.77 7.80
C PHE A 17 11.34 -8.08 8.25
N ARG A 18 11.57 -8.26 9.55
CA ARG A 18 12.88 -8.63 10.08
C ARG A 18 13.32 -10.04 9.63
N ILE A 19 12.41 -11.01 9.62
CA ILE A 19 12.70 -12.39 9.23
C ILE A 19 12.84 -12.51 7.70
N LEU A 20 11.95 -11.91 6.93
CA LEU A 20 11.91 -12.02 5.48
C LEU A 20 12.95 -11.13 4.78
N GLY A 21 13.43 -10.09 5.43
CA GLY A 21 14.40 -9.15 4.86
C GLY A 21 13.78 -8.22 3.83
N GLU A 22 14.63 -7.63 2.98
CA GLU A 22 14.23 -6.56 2.06
C GLU A 22 13.51 -7.02 0.80
N ASP A 23 13.69 -8.27 0.37
CA ASP A 23 13.38 -8.69 -1.00
C ASP A 23 12.19 -9.65 -1.12
N ARG A 24 11.66 -10.15 0.01
CA ARG A 24 10.64 -11.20 0.00
C ARG A 24 9.26 -10.74 0.45
N THR A 25 9.11 -9.48 0.88
CA THR A 25 7.83 -8.95 1.33
C THR A 25 7.17 -8.16 0.20
N VAL A 26 5.91 -8.46 -0.07
CA VAL A 26 5.04 -7.72 -0.98
C VAL A 26 3.85 -7.19 -0.18
N VAL A 27 3.57 -5.89 -0.34
CA VAL A 27 2.42 -5.22 0.28
C VAL A 27 1.32 -5.08 -0.76
N VAL A 28 0.10 -5.30 -0.32
CA VAL A 28 -1.13 -5.08 -1.08
C VAL A 28 -2.09 -4.27 -0.24
N SER A 29 -2.87 -3.41 -0.85
CA SER A 29 -3.88 -2.63 -0.12
C SER A 29 -5.14 -3.44 0.17
N ASP A 30 -5.49 -4.40 -0.69
CA ASP A 30 -6.77 -5.10 -0.65
C ASP A 30 -7.97 -4.15 -0.56
N SER A 31 -7.85 -3.01 -1.25
CA SER A 31 -8.83 -1.93 -1.21
C SER A 31 -10.17 -2.38 -1.79
N MET A 32 -11.23 -2.21 -1.03
CA MET A 32 -12.59 -2.39 -1.51
C MET A 32 -13.15 -1.06 -2.08
N ARG A 33 -14.36 -1.09 -2.68
CA ARG A 33 -14.98 0.11 -3.29
C ARG A 33 -15.20 1.29 -2.34
N ALA A 34 -15.18 1.07 -1.03
CA ALA A 34 -15.29 2.13 -0.03
C ALA A 34 -13.95 2.83 0.28
N ALA A 35 -12.84 2.40 -0.32
CA ALA A 35 -11.57 3.08 -0.11
C ALA A 35 -11.64 4.54 -0.56
N GLY A 36 -11.26 5.45 0.33
CA GLY A 36 -11.36 6.89 0.10
C GLY A 36 -12.79 7.47 0.18
N GLN A 37 -13.77 6.69 0.59
CA GLN A 37 -15.14 7.14 0.81
C GLN A 37 -15.39 7.40 2.32
N PRO A 38 -16.40 8.21 2.66
CA PRO A 38 -16.81 8.41 4.06
C PRO A 38 -17.25 7.11 4.74
N ASP A 39 -17.31 7.11 6.06
CA ASP A 39 -17.97 6.04 6.81
C ASP A 39 -19.41 5.84 6.34
N GLY A 40 -19.84 4.61 6.17
CA GLY A 40 -21.14 4.28 5.60
C GLY A 40 -21.31 2.78 5.39
N ASP A 41 -22.41 2.42 4.75
CA ASP A 41 -22.71 1.04 4.37
C ASP A 41 -22.47 0.87 2.86
N TYR A 42 -21.76 -0.18 2.49
CA TYR A 42 -21.31 -0.43 1.12
C TYR A 42 -21.58 -1.87 0.71
N ASP A 43 -21.75 -2.10 -0.57
CA ASP A 43 -21.86 -3.45 -1.13
C ASP A 43 -20.48 -3.98 -1.52
N LEU A 44 -20.20 -5.22 -1.12
CA LEU A 44 -19.02 -5.98 -1.55
C LEU A 44 -19.47 -7.34 -2.09
N GLY A 45 -19.67 -7.41 -3.42
CA GLY A 45 -20.07 -8.66 -4.06
C GLY A 45 -21.43 -9.19 -3.62
N GLY A 46 -22.38 -8.31 -3.32
CA GLY A 46 -23.71 -8.66 -2.82
C GLY A 46 -23.82 -8.79 -1.30
N GLN A 47 -22.71 -8.58 -0.58
CA GLN A 47 -22.71 -8.55 0.90
C GLN A 47 -22.64 -7.11 1.38
N MET A 48 -23.47 -6.79 2.38
CA MET A 48 -23.40 -5.49 3.05
C MET A 48 -22.17 -5.41 3.94
N VAL A 49 -21.36 -4.37 3.77
CA VAL A 49 -20.18 -4.08 4.59
C VAL A 49 -20.37 -2.73 5.26
N GLN A 50 -20.11 -2.66 6.55
CA GLN A 50 -20.15 -1.44 7.32
C GLN A 50 -18.74 -0.87 7.45
N VAL A 51 -18.56 0.38 7.02
CA VAL A 51 -17.31 1.12 7.26
C VAL A 51 -17.52 2.08 8.40
N ARG A 52 -16.73 1.91 9.46
CA ARG A 52 -16.75 2.76 10.66
C ARG A 52 -15.32 3.03 11.12
N GLY A 53 -14.96 4.30 11.25
CA GLY A 53 -13.60 4.71 11.63
C GLY A 53 -12.53 4.20 10.67
N GLY A 54 -12.86 4.07 9.38
CA GLY A 54 -11.95 3.56 8.36
C GLY A 54 -11.78 2.02 8.34
N HIS A 55 -12.57 1.27 9.13
CA HIS A 55 -12.53 -0.19 9.13
C HIS A 55 -13.78 -0.77 8.49
N ALA A 56 -13.59 -1.72 7.56
CA ALA A 56 -14.65 -2.38 6.84
C ALA A 56 -14.96 -3.74 7.49
N LEU A 57 -16.18 -3.92 7.98
CA LEU A 57 -16.62 -5.12 8.67
C LEU A 57 -17.95 -5.64 8.10
N LEU A 58 -18.10 -6.94 8.05
CA LEU A 58 -19.40 -7.59 7.87
C LEU A 58 -20.26 -7.42 9.13
N PRO A 59 -21.59 -7.63 9.06
CA PRO A 59 -22.48 -7.51 10.22
C PRO A 59 -22.12 -8.42 11.41
N ASP A 60 -21.42 -9.52 11.16
CA ASP A 60 -20.93 -10.45 12.19
C ASP A 60 -19.57 -10.04 12.80
N GLY A 61 -18.99 -8.91 12.35
CA GLY A 61 -17.71 -8.41 12.81
C GLY A 61 -16.50 -8.95 12.06
N THR A 62 -16.69 -9.77 11.03
CA THR A 62 -15.60 -10.25 10.17
C THR A 62 -15.02 -9.10 9.32
N ILE A 63 -13.71 -9.03 9.23
CA ILE A 63 -13.02 -8.03 8.37
C ILE A 63 -13.36 -8.30 6.90
N ALA A 64 -13.70 -7.25 6.15
CA ALA A 64 -14.20 -7.34 4.77
C ALA A 64 -13.39 -6.45 3.81
N GLY A 65 -12.13 -6.79 3.62
CA GLY A 65 -11.19 -6.00 2.81
C GLY A 65 -10.75 -4.71 3.50
N SER A 66 -9.98 -3.89 2.82
CA SER A 66 -9.46 -2.65 3.37
C SER A 66 -10.10 -1.40 2.76
N THR A 67 -10.00 -0.30 3.49
CA THR A 67 -10.36 1.05 3.02
C THR A 67 -9.13 1.91 2.73
N THR A 68 -7.92 1.34 2.88
CA THR A 68 -6.65 2.03 2.62
C THR A 68 -6.26 1.99 1.14
N ASN A 69 -5.18 2.65 0.80
CA ASN A 69 -4.49 2.55 -0.49
C ASN A 69 -3.02 2.26 -0.27
N LEU A 70 -2.30 1.91 -1.34
CA LEU A 70 -0.91 1.49 -1.23
C LEU A 70 0.04 2.58 -0.69
N HIS A 71 -0.27 3.86 -0.90
CA HIS A 71 0.50 4.97 -0.34
C HIS A 71 0.32 5.06 1.18
N GLU A 72 -0.90 4.90 1.68
CA GLU A 72 -1.16 4.83 3.13
C GLU A 72 -0.50 3.61 3.77
N GLU A 73 -0.50 2.46 3.10
CA GLU A 73 0.22 1.26 3.56
C GLU A 73 1.73 1.54 3.72
N LEU A 74 2.34 2.28 2.77
CA LEU A 74 3.74 2.70 2.87
C LEU A 74 3.97 3.60 4.09
N LYS A 75 3.12 4.61 4.30
CA LYS A 75 3.20 5.52 5.46
C LYS A 75 3.05 4.75 6.78
N ASN A 76 2.10 3.83 6.84
CA ASN A 76 1.87 2.98 8.00
C ASN A 76 3.11 2.14 8.33
N LEU A 77 3.71 1.47 7.34
CA LEU A 77 4.93 0.69 7.54
C LEU A 77 6.06 1.53 8.16
N ILE A 78 6.27 2.74 7.63
CA ILE A 78 7.29 3.66 8.15
C ILE A 78 6.95 4.05 9.61
N SER A 79 5.70 4.38 9.90
CA SER A 79 5.24 4.73 11.24
C SER A 79 5.37 3.58 12.25
N PHE A 80 5.23 2.33 11.77
CA PHE A 80 5.42 1.13 12.58
C PHE A 80 6.90 0.77 12.82
N GLY A 81 7.83 1.57 12.27
CA GLY A 81 9.27 1.38 12.44
C GLY A 81 9.92 0.41 11.46
N ILE A 82 9.28 0.09 10.35
CA ILE A 82 9.92 -0.62 9.25
C ILE A 82 10.90 0.33 8.55
N PRO A 83 12.17 -0.08 8.31
CA PRO A 83 13.13 0.76 7.61
C PRO A 83 12.61 1.22 6.26
N PHE A 84 12.76 2.52 5.95
CA PHE A 84 12.24 3.15 4.73
C PHE A 84 12.55 2.34 3.46
N ARG A 85 13.80 1.88 3.32
CA ARG A 85 14.21 1.08 2.17
C ARG A 85 13.42 -0.21 2.02
N GLN A 86 13.16 -0.93 3.13
CA GLN A 86 12.35 -2.16 3.12
C GLN A 86 10.90 -1.86 2.74
N ALA A 87 10.32 -0.81 3.34
CA ALA A 87 8.96 -0.38 3.06
C ALA A 87 8.79 -0.01 1.58
N VAL A 88 9.69 0.81 1.02
CA VAL A 88 9.64 1.18 -0.41
C VAL A 88 9.79 -0.05 -1.32
N LYS A 89 10.74 -0.94 -1.06
CA LYS A 89 10.91 -2.14 -1.88
C LYS A 89 9.69 -3.03 -1.89
N SER A 90 8.99 -3.15 -0.75
CA SER A 90 7.80 -4.00 -0.62
C SER A 90 6.58 -3.50 -1.39
N VAL A 91 6.54 -2.22 -1.75
CA VAL A 91 5.45 -1.60 -2.56
C VAL A 91 5.88 -1.27 -4.00
N THR A 92 7.13 -1.56 -4.39
CA THR A 92 7.67 -1.21 -5.72
C THR A 92 8.31 -2.41 -6.41
N ILE A 93 9.62 -2.63 -6.19
CA ILE A 93 10.39 -3.64 -6.95
C ILE A 93 9.99 -5.07 -6.58
N ASN A 94 9.61 -5.34 -5.32
CA ASN A 94 9.24 -6.69 -4.94
C ASN A 94 7.95 -7.15 -5.63
N PRO A 95 6.82 -6.40 -5.60
CA PRO A 95 5.64 -6.75 -6.37
C PRO A 95 5.91 -6.79 -7.89
N ALA A 96 6.79 -5.92 -8.42
CA ALA A 96 7.16 -5.96 -9.83
C ALA A 96 7.88 -7.28 -10.21
N ARG A 97 8.70 -7.83 -9.33
CA ARG A 97 9.34 -9.15 -9.53
C ARG A 97 8.31 -10.27 -9.54
N GLU A 98 7.41 -10.30 -8.56
CA GLU A 98 6.36 -11.32 -8.49
C GLU A 98 5.42 -11.28 -9.68
N ALA A 99 5.14 -10.09 -10.21
CA ALA A 99 4.33 -9.89 -11.41
C ALA A 99 5.09 -10.12 -12.74
N GLY A 100 6.39 -10.45 -12.70
CA GLY A 100 7.22 -10.61 -13.90
C GLY A 100 7.43 -9.32 -14.69
N ALA A 101 7.35 -8.16 -14.03
CA ALA A 101 7.44 -6.83 -14.66
C ALA A 101 8.68 -6.03 -14.23
N ALA A 102 9.59 -6.65 -13.46
CA ALA A 102 10.73 -5.97 -12.86
C ALA A 102 11.78 -5.47 -13.87
N ASP A 103 11.77 -5.96 -15.09
CA ASP A 103 12.58 -5.47 -16.21
C ASP A 103 12.11 -4.08 -16.70
N ARG A 104 10.84 -3.75 -16.51
CA ARG A 104 10.23 -2.50 -17.02
C ARG A 104 9.88 -1.49 -15.93
N VAL A 105 9.52 -1.93 -14.73
CA VAL A 105 9.02 -1.06 -13.64
C VAL A 105 9.59 -1.44 -12.27
N GLY A 106 9.18 -0.74 -11.22
CA GLY A 106 9.50 -1.02 -9.82
C GLY A 106 10.82 -0.46 -9.33
N SER A 107 11.64 0.14 -10.21
CA SER A 107 12.85 0.86 -9.80
C SER A 107 13.26 1.89 -10.86
N LEU A 108 13.95 2.93 -10.42
CA LEU A 108 14.53 3.94 -11.32
C LEU A 108 15.89 3.43 -11.81
N ALA A 109 15.91 2.89 -13.02
CA ALA A 109 17.11 2.37 -13.67
C ALA A 109 17.05 2.65 -15.18
N PRO A 110 18.21 2.83 -15.86
CA PRO A 110 18.26 2.99 -17.31
C PRO A 110 17.54 1.84 -18.03
N GLY A 111 16.73 2.16 -19.03
CA GLY A 111 15.97 1.19 -19.83
C GLY A 111 14.60 0.84 -19.29
N LYS A 112 14.25 1.29 -18.06
CA LYS A 112 12.90 1.12 -17.50
C LYS A 112 11.99 2.32 -17.80
N LEU A 113 10.69 2.10 -17.63
CA LEU A 113 9.70 3.17 -17.71
C LEU A 113 10.02 4.24 -16.67
N ALA A 114 9.89 5.50 -17.06
CA ALA A 114 10.11 6.64 -16.17
C ALA A 114 8.84 6.92 -15.33
N ASP A 115 8.44 5.90 -14.57
CA ASP A 115 7.31 5.96 -13.63
C ASP A 115 7.86 6.22 -12.23
N ALA A 116 7.42 7.29 -11.60
CA ALA A 116 7.91 7.67 -10.27
C ALA A 116 6.84 8.41 -9.47
N VAL A 117 6.83 8.17 -8.16
CA VAL A 117 6.08 8.98 -7.21
C VAL A 117 7.08 9.77 -6.40
N VAL A 118 6.94 11.10 -6.40
CA VAL A 118 7.78 12.00 -5.61
C VAL A 118 7.04 12.38 -4.34
N LEU A 119 7.67 12.09 -3.23
CA LEU A 119 7.11 12.32 -1.90
C LEU A 119 7.81 13.48 -1.21
N ASP A 120 7.09 14.16 -0.33
CA ASP A 120 7.70 15.06 0.64
C ASP A 120 8.62 14.27 1.58
N ALA A 121 9.81 14.77 1.85
CA ALA A 121 10.81 14.06 2.64
C ALA A 121 10.46 13.95 4.15
N ALA A 122 9.61 14.83 4.66
CA ALA A 122 9.23 14.87 6.07
C ALA A 122 7.88 14.18 6.35
N THR A 123 6.90 14.38 5.46
CA THR A 123 5.53 13.89 5.66
C THR A 123 5.20 12.66 4.84
N TYR A 124 6.03 12.35 3.84
CA TYR A 124 5.80 11.31 2.81
C TYR A 124 4.53 11.54 1.97
N ASP A 125 3.97 12.74 1.97
CA ASP A 125 2.84 13.08 1.13
C ASP A 125 3.26 13.18 -0.34
N ILE A 126 2.36 12.78 -1.24
CA ILE A 126 2.63 12.82 -2.68
C ILE A 126 2.74 14.28 -3.13
N ARG A 127 3.85 14.65 -3.75
CA ARG A 127 4.07 15.96 -4.38
C ARG A 127 3.71 15.93 -5.85
N PHE A 128 4.14 14.90 -6.57
CA PHE A 128 3.72 14.66 -7.94
C PHE A 128 3.97 13.21 -8.35
N VAL A 129 3.28 12.79 -9.40
CA VAL A 129 3.41 11.47 -10.01
C VAL A 129 3.84 11.63 -11.46
N LEU A 130 4.87 10.88 -11.86
CA LEU A 130 5.30 10.73 -13.25
C LEU A 130 4.84 9.38 -13.79
N MET A 131 4.39 9.39 -15.04
CA MET A 131 4.10 8.20 -15.83
C MET A 131 4.72 8.38 -17.20
N ASN A 132 5.59 7.45 -17.61
CA ASN A 132 6.38 7.54 -18.82
C ASN A 132 7.14 8.88 -18.95
N GLY A 133 7.69 9.40 -17.86
CA GLY A 133 8.42 10.66 -17.81
C GLY A 133 7.56 11.94 -17.84
N SER A 134 6.24 11.81 -17.94
CA SER A 134 5.31 12.95 -17.92
C SER A 134 4.66 13.09 -16.54
N VAL A 135 4.50 14.32 -16.05
CA VAL A 135 3.78 14.58 -14.78
C VAL A 135 2.28 14.42 -15.04
N VAL A 136 1.67 13.41 -14.38
CA VAL A 136 0.23 13.09 -14.50
C VAL A 136 -0.58 13.56 -13.29
N TYR A 137 0.07 13.85 -12.17
CA TYR A 137 -0.54 14.40 -10.97
C TYR A 137 0.42 15.35 -10.27
N ARG A 138 -0.10 16.43 -9.72
CA ARG A 138 0.62 17.37 -8.84
C ARG A 138 -0.31 17.79 -7.69
N ALA A 139 0.18 17.65 -6.44
CA ALA A 139 -0.51 18.14 -5.24
C ALA A 139 -0.40 19.66 -5.10
#